data_fe6b95420936f0c1885c0c5045b28e4b
#
_entry.id   fe6b95420936f0c1885c0c5045b28e4b
#
_cell.length_a   1.000
_cell.length_b   1.000
_cell.length_c   1.000
_cell.angle_alpha   90.00
_cell.angle_beta   90.00
_cell.angle_gamma   90.00
#
_symmetry.space_group_name_H-M   'P 1'
#
loop_
_entity.id
_entity.type
_entity.pdbx_description
1 polymer ?
#
loop_
_entity_poly.entity_id
_entity_poly.type
_entity_poly.pdbx_seq_one_letter_code
_entity_poly.pdbx_strand_id
1 'polypeptide(L)'
;MKKPFYFSLIGALLILSCKNKKTNPQDESSFFPVLSFIKSQVAHVDTSVYRIIKVVKTDSTFDTTYLKREEFREAAKDFLSIPDISSEELKDDYTETKLFIQDLGQVALSYMPKKPDKEITRQEVMIKPDGDGDKVQSIFINRISNSKKGSIHKILFWEVDKQFKIVTLTQLPDQPEKTETVDVIWNNFPS
;
A
#
# COMPACT_ATOMS: atom_id res chain seq x y z
N MET A 1 -65.28 -15.78 -57.22
CA MET A 1 -65.33 -15.51 -55.77
C MET A 1 -63.98 -15.92 -55.17
N LYS A 2 -63.11 -14.93 -54.92
CA LYS A 2 -61.73 -15.11 -54.41
C LYS A 2 -61.68 -14.70 -52.98
N LYS A 3 -61.29 -15.59 -52.05
CA LYS A 3 -61.07 -15.30 -50.64
C LYS A 3 -59.62 -14.81 -50.46
N PRO A 4 -59.35 -13.73 -49.71
CA PRO A 4 -58.00 -13.35 -49.34
C PRO A 4 -57.48 -14.13 -48.13
N PHE A 5 -56.27 -14.59 -48.25
CA PHE A 5 -55.50 -15.34 -47.24
C PHE A 5 -54.79 -14.34 -46.35
N TYR A 6 -55.19 -14.23 -45.08
CA TYR A 6 -54.53 -13.37 -44.10
C TYR A 6 -53.34 -14.12 -43.51
N PHE A 7 -52.15 -13.69 -43.85
CA PHE A 7 -50.89 -14.16 -43.29
C PHE A 7 -50.63 -13.39 -41.98
N SER A 8 -50.89 -14.03 -40.83
CA SER A 8 -50.63 -13.46 -39.50
C SER A 8 -49.15 -13.65 -39.17
N LEU A 9 -48.36 -12.58 -39.26
CA LEU A 9 -46.97 -12.51 -38.85
C LEU A 9 -46.88 -12.31 -37.34
N ILE A 10 -46.69 -13.38 -36.55
CA ILE A 10 -46.42 -13.31 -35.11
C ILE A 10 -44.97 -12.91 -34.91
N GLY A 11 -44.72 -11.64 -34.64
CA GLY A 11 -43.41 -11.13 -34.23
C GLY A 11 -43.07 -11.59 -32.82
N ALA A 12 -42.11 -12.51 -32.67
CA ALA A 12 -41.55 -12.91 -31.38
C ALA A 12 -40.65 -11.79 -30.83
N LEU A 13 -41.15 -11.05 -29.82
CA LEU A 13 -40.38 -10.07 -29.05
C LEU A 13 -39.45 -10.86 -28.13
N LEU A 14 -38.19 -10.99 -28.49
CA LEU A 14 -37.12 -11.45 -27.61
C LEU A 14 -36.81 -10.32 -26.59
N ILE A 15 -37.38 -10.42 -25.41
CA ILE A 15 -37.03 -9.57 -24.29
C ILE A 15 -35.65 -10.06 -23.76
N LEU A 16 -34.59 -9.40 -24.20
CA LEU A 16 -33.27 -9.51 -23.60
C LEU A 16 -33.34 -8.88 -22.20
N SER A 17 -33.65 -9.72 -21.19
CA SER A 17 -33.54 -9.35 -19.79
C SER A 17 -32.07 -9.20 -19.43
N CYS A 18 -31.55 -7.98 -19.57
CA CYS A 18 -30.30 -7.62 -18.88
C CYS A 18 -30.56 -7.72 -17.38
N LYS A 19 -30.09 -8.81 -16.78
CA LYS A 19 -29.90 -8.88 -15.31
C LYS A 19 -28.86 -7.83 -14.94
N ASN A 20 -29.31 -6.62 -14.64
CA ASN A 20 -28.51 -5.68 -13.85
C ASN A 20 -28.29 -6.35 -12.48
N LYS A 21 -27.14 -6.95 -12.27
CA LYS A 21 -26.62 -7.19 -10.92
C LYS A 21 -26.60 -5.83 -10.24
N LYS A 22 -27.57 -5.59 -9.37
CA LYS A 22 -27.50 -4.51 -8.39
C LYS A 22 -26.33 -4.89 -7.49
N THR A 23 -25.14 -4.40 -7.78
CA THR A 23 -24.01 -4.35 -6.84
C THR A 23 -24.50 -3.47 -5.70
N ASN A 24 -24.70 -4.07 -4.54
CA ASN A 24 -24.90 -3.33 -3.30
C ASN A 24 -23.62 -2.51 -3.07
N PRO A 25 -23.67 -1.18 -2.89
CA PRO A 25 -22.47 -0.37 -2.67
C PRO A 25 -21.78 -0.62 -1.33
N GLN A 26 -22.21 -1.60 -0.54
CA GLN A 26 -21.78 -1.87 0.83
C GLN A 26 -20.89 -3.11 0.99
N ASP A 27 -20.55 -3.86 -0.07
CA ASP A 27 -19.92 -5.18 0.08
C ASP A 27 -18.64 -5.42 -0.74
N GLU A 28 -18.03 -4.39 -1.31
CA GLU A 28 -16.65 -4.49 -1.76
C GLU A 28 -15.78 -3.60 -0.87
N SER A 29 -15.40 -4.12 0.30
CA SER A 29 -14.27 -3.59 1.05
C SER A 29 -13.01 -3.89 0.24
N SER A 30 -12.78 -3.10 -0.76
CA SER A 30 -11.54 -3.11 -1.52
C SER A 30 -10.48 -2.52 -0.59
N PHE A 31 -9.53 -3.34 -0.15
CA PHE A 31 -8.39 -2.87 0.62
C PHE A 31 -7.65 -1.76 -0.12
N PHE A 32 -7.12 -0.80 0.62
CA PHE A 32 -6.33 0.26 0.02
C PHE A 32 -5.09 -0.33 -0.68
N PRO A 33 -4.86 -0.06 -1.99
CA PRO A 33 -3.80 -0.67 -2.78
C PRO A 33 -2.43 -0.03 -2.50
N VAL A 34 -1.85 -0.32 -1.33
CA VAL A 34 -0.61 0.30 -0.83
C VAL A 34 0.55 0.17 -1.80
N LEU A 35 0.77 -1.03 -2.37
CA LEU A 35 1.87 -1.24 -3.32
C LEU A 35 1.75 -0.35 -4.56
N SER A 36 0.54 -0.26 -5.13
CA SER A 36 0.28 0.59 -6.30
C SER A 36 0.43 2.07 -5.97
N PHE A 37 -0.03 2.48 -4.79
CA PHE A 37 0.13 3.85 -4.30
C PHE A 37 1.61 4.21 -4.15
N ILE A 38 2.43 3.38 -3.47
CA ILE A 38 3.87 3.62 -3.31
C ILE A 38 4.57 3.67 -4.67
N LYS A 39 4.22 2.79 -5.61
CA LYS A 39 4.77 2.86 -6.98
C LYS A 39 4.50 4.20 -7.65
N SER A 40 3.32 4.79 -7.45
CA SER A 40 2.99 6.12 -7.98
C SER A 40 3.81 7.23 -7.30
N GLN A 41 4.02 7.13 -5.98
CA GLN A 41 4.86 8.08 -5.24
C GLN A 41 6.32 8.02 -5.69
N VAL A 42 6.88 6.82 -5.90
CA VAL A 42 8.23 6.64 -6.44
C VAL A 42 8.34 7.26 -7.83
N ALA A 43 7.36 7.02 -8.71
CA ALA A 43 7.34 7.62 -10.05
C ALA A 43 7.26 9.15 -10.00
N HIS A 44 6.53 9.72 -9.03
CA HIS A 44 6.47 11.17 -8.82
C HIS A 44 7.86 11.73 -8.44
N VAL A 45 8.58 11.10 -7.51
CA VAL A 45 9.93 11.53 -7.11
C VAL A 45 10.90 11.37 -8.28
N ASP A 46 10.84 10.28 -9.05
CA ASP A 46 11.67 10.04 -10.24
C ASP A 46 11.57 11.18 -11.29
N THR A 47 10.44 11.87 -11.34
CA THR A 47 10.19 12.99 -12.28
C THR A 47 10.30 14.37 -11.64
N SER A 48 10.54 14.46 -10.34
CA SER A 48 10.62 15.71 -9.58
C SER A 48 12.00 16.37 -9.73
N VAL A 49 12.14 17.59 -9.21
CA VAL A 49 13.41 18.31 -9.08
C VAL A 49 13.95 18.29 -7.65
N TYR A 50 13.39 17.45 -6.78
CA TYR A 50 13.80 17.40 -5.38
C TYR A 50 15.26 16.99 -5.22
N ARG A 51 15.92 17.59 -4.23
CA ARG A 51 17.18 17.08 -3.68
C ARG A 51 16.85 15.92 -2.75
N ILE A 52 17.54 14.80 -2.91
CA ILE A 52 17.29 13.60 -2.11
C ILE A 52 18.49 13.37 -1.20
N ILE A 53 18.22 13.24 0.09
CA ILE A 53 19.23 12.93 1.12
C ILE A 53 18.90 11.56 1.71
N LYS A 54 19.92 10.69 1.79
CA LYS A 54 19.87 9.42 2.49
C LYS A 54 20.74 9.49 3.74
N VAL A 55 20.18 9.13 4.88
CA VAL A 55 20.87 9.01 6.17
C VAL A 55 20.82 7.56 6.61
N VAL A 56 21.97 6.96 6.87
CA VAL A 56 22.08 5.59 7.40
C VAL A 56 22.64 5.65 8.81
N LYS A 57 21.96 5.00 9.74
CA LYS A 57 22.36 4.88 11.15
C LYS A 57 22.44 3.40 11.51
N THR A 58 23.57 3.02 12.09
CA THR A 58 23.75 1.72 12.72
C THR A 58 24.13 1.94 14.20
N ASP A 59 24.37 0.88 14.94
CA ASP A 59 24.81 0.98 16.35
C ASP A 59 26.12 1.78 16.52
N SER A 60 26.96 1.87 15.49
CA SER A 60 28.29 2.46 15.55
C SER A 60 28.57 3.55 14.49
N THR A 61 27.70 3.71 13.50
CA THR A 61 27.95 4.63 12.39
C THR A 61 26.74 5.51 12.09
N PHE A 62 27.08 6.71 11.58
CA PHE A 62 26.10 7.65 11.04
C PHE A 62 26.69 8.19 9.75
N ASP A 63 25.98 7.98 8.64
CA ASP A 63 26.41 8.43 7.32
C ASP A 63 25.29 9.19 6.61
N THR A 64 25.65 10.25 5.89
CA THR A 64 24.71 11.09 5.14
C THR A 64 25.20 11.26 3.71
N THR A 65 24.38 10.86 2.74
CA THR A 65 24.71 10.86 1.31
C THR A 65 23.62 11.57 0.51
N TYR A 66 24.01 12.29 -0.55
CA TYR A 66 23.06 12.75 -1.56
C TYR A 66 22.81 11.62 -2.57
N LEU A 67 21.55 11.26 -2.74
CA LEU A 67 21.15 10.29 -3.75
C LEU A 67 20.93 10.99 -5.11
N LYS A 68 21.42 10.36 -6.17
CA LYS A 68 20.96 10.65 -7.51
C LYS A 68 19.52 10.14 -7.66
N ARG A 69 18.76 10.73 -8.55
CA ARG A 69 17.37 10.38 -8.79
C ARG A 69 17.19 8.92 -9.20
N GLU A 70 18.09 8.41 -10.02
CA GLU A 70 18.11 7.02 -10.47
C GLU A 70 18.33 6.02 -9.33
N GLU A 71 18.92 6.47 -8.21
CA GLU A 71 19.17 5.64 -7.02
C GLU A 71 17.99 5.62 -6.05
N PHE A 72 17.00 6.54 -6.20
CA PHE A 72 15.86 6.63 -5.30
C PHE A 72 15.01 5.35 -5.33
N ARG A 73 14.77 4.81 -6.52
CA ARG A 73 14.00 3.56 -6.68
C ARG A 73 14.67 2.37 -5.97
N GLU A 74 15.99 2.28 -6.06
CA GLU A 74 16.74 1.24 -5.33
C GLU A 74 16.69 1.47 -3.81
N ALA A 75 16.77 2.72 -3.35
CA ALA A 75 16.60 3.04 -1.94
C ALA A 75 15.20 2.69 -1.41
N ALA A 76 14.16 2.78 -2.26
CA ALA A 76 12.77 2.44 -1.95
C ALA A 76 12.41 0.95 -2.16
N LYS A 77 13.37 0.10 -2.52
CA LYS A 77 13.12 -1.31 -2.93
C LYS A 77 12.34 -2.13 -1.91
N ASP A 78 12.56 -1.91 -0.62
CA ASP A 78 11.86 -2.63 0.44
C ASP A 78 10.35 -2.38 0.39
N PHE A 79 9.93 -1.15 0.07
CA PHE A 79 8.53 -0.79 -0.15
C PHE A 79 7.98 -1.36 -1.48
N LEU A 80 8.82 -1.40 -2.52
CA LEU A 80 8.41 -1.89 -3.84
C LEU A 80 8.31 -3.42 -3.92
N SER A 81 8.88 -4.13 -2.94
CA SER A 81 8.92 -5.58 -2.85
C SER A 81 7.95 -6.18 -1.82
N ILE A 82 7.07 -5.38 -1.22
CA ILE A 82 6.07 -5.89 -0.29
C ILE A 82 5.03 -6.76 -1.02
N PRO A 83 4.51 -7.82 -0.38
CA PRO A 83 3.32 -8.50 -0.85
C PRO A 83 2.13 -7.53 -0.95
N ASP A 84 1.37 -7.59 -2.03
CA ASP A 84 0.17 -6.79 -2.20
C ASP A 84 -1.01 -7.45 -1.48
N ILE A 85 -1.27 -7.04 -0.23
CA ILE A 85 -2.37 -7.59 0.57
C ILE A 85 -3.76 -7.19 0.05
N SER A 86 -3.86 -6.24 -0.90
CA SER A 86 -5.11 -5.88 -1.58
C SER A 86 -5.44 -6.80 -2.75
N SER A 87 -4.51 -7.68 -3.15
CA SER A 87 -4.72 -8.63 -4.23
C SER A 87 -5.76 -9.70 -3.88
N GLU A 88 -6.43 -10.24 -4.91
CA GLU A 88 -7.40 -11.34 -4.76
C GLU A 88 -6.83 -12.56 -4.03
N GLU A 89 -5.52 -12.80 -4.14
CA GLU A 89 -4.84 -13.93 -3.52
C GLU A 89 -4.61 -13.76 -2.02
N LEU A 90 -4.42 -12.52 -1.55
CA LEU A 90 -4.00 -12.23 -0.18
C LEU A 90 -5.05 -11.53 0.68
N LYS A 91 -6.03 -10.83 0.08
CA LYS A 91 -7.01 -10.04 0.84
C LYS A 91 -7.78 -10.86 1.88
N ASP A 92 -8.08 -12.12 1.57
CA ASP A 92 -8.82 -13.01 2.47
C ASP A 92 -8.01 -13.46 3.69
N ASP A 93 -6.69 -13.28 3.66
CA ASP A 93 -5.80 -13.59 4.79
C ASP A 93 -5.71 -12.47 5.82
N TYR A 94 -6.28 -11.30 5.54
CA TYR A 94 -6.19 -10.10 6.38
C TYR A 94 -7.57 -9.61 6.82
N THR A 95 -7.59 -8.86 7.91
CA THR A 95 -8.77 -8.14 8.42
C THR A 95 -8.50 -6.66 8.38
N GLU A 96 -9.41 -5.88 7.80
CA GLU A 96 -9.39 -4.42 7.83
C GLU A 96 -10.14 -3.89 9.06
N THR A 97 -9.56 -2.88 9.69
CA THR A 97 -10.22 -2.07 10.73
C THR A 97 -10.10 -0.60 10.33
N LYS A 98 -11.21 0.15 10.45
CA LYS A 98 -11.26 1.59 10.19
C LYS A 98 -11.51 2.33 11.49
N LEU A 99 -10.65 3.30 11.82
CA LEU A 99 -10.77 4.11 13.02
C LEU A 99 -10.62 5.59 12.67
N PHE A 100 -11.60 6.41 13.07
CA PHE A 100 -11.45 7.87 12.99
C PHE A 100 -10.75 8.38 14.25
N ILE A 101 -9.62 9.05 14.08
CA ILE A 101 -8.80 9.64 15.15
C ILE A 101 -9.17 11.12 15.24
N GLN A 102 -10.02 11.46 16.22
CA GLN A 102 -10.60 12.80 16.36
C GLN A 102 -9.55 13.89 16.51
N ASP A 103 -8.53 13.68 17.35
CA ASP A 103 -7.47 14.67 17.64
C ASP A 103 -6.65 15.04 16.39
N LEU A 104 -6.55 14.12 15.43
CA LEU A 104 -5.83 14.34 14.17
C LEU A 104 -6.75 14.72 13.02
N GLY A 105 -8.06 14.50 13.16
CA GLY A 105 -9.02 14.61 12.06
C GLY A 105 -8.70 13.65 10.91
N GLN A 106 -8.21 12.44 11.24
CA GLN A 106 -7.75 11.45 10.27
C GLN A 106 -8.44 10.10 10.44
N VAL A 107 -8.49 9.33 9.35
CA VAL A 107 -8.92 7.94 9.35
C VAL A 107 -7.69 7.03 9.26
N ALA A 108 -7.58 6.08 10.18
CA ALA A 108 -6.62 4.99 10.10
C ALA A 108 -7.30 3.75 9.49
N LEU A 109 -6.77 3.25 8.38
CA LEU A 109 -7.07 1.92 7.86
C LEU A 109 -5.98 0.99 8.36
N SER A 110 -6.32 -0.01 9.16
CA SER A 110 -5.36 -0.97 9.73
C SER A 110 -5.67 -2.38 9.22
N TYR A 111 -4.65 -3.05 8.71
CA TYR A 111 -4.73 -4.41 8.18
C TYR A 111 -3.87 -5.34 9.02
N MET A 112 -4.50 -6.35 9.60
CA MET A 112 -3.86 -7.36 10.44
C MET A 112 -4.07 -8.75 9.84
N PRO A 113 -3.04 -9.62 9.83
CA PRO A 113 -3.21 -10.96 9.33
C PRO A 113 -4.10 -11.80 10.27
N LYS A 114 -4.93 -12.66 9.70
CA LYS A 114 -5.77 -13.62 10.44
C LYS A 114 -4.95 -14.76 11.05
N LYS A 115 -3.73 -14.98 10.53
CA LYS A 115 -2.78 -16.02 11.00
C LYS A 115 -1.39 -15.42 11.19
N PRO A 116 -0.61 -15.90 12.18
CA PRO A 116 0.68 -15.30 12.54
C PRO A 116 1.84 -15.60 11.58
N ASP A 117 1.63 -16.46 10.58
CA ASP A 117 2.64 -16.92 9.62
C ASP A 117 2.80 -16.01 8.40
N LYS A 118 2.07 -14.88 8.37
CA LYS A 118 2.13 -13.95 7.25
C LYS A 118 3.30 -13.00 7.36
N GLU A 119 3.91 -12.71 6.21
CA GLU A 119 5.07 -11.83 6.11
C GLU A 119 4.74 -10.40 6.55
N ILE A 120 3.60 -9.84 6.12
CA ILE A 120 3.09 -8.55 6.60
C ILE A 120 2.30 -8.80 7.89
N THR A 121 2.85 -8.36 9.03
CA THR A 121 2.22 -8.53 10.33
C THR A 121 1.34 -7.36 10.73
N ARG A 122 1.52 -6.20 10.10
CA ARG A 122 0.67 -5.01 10.22
C ARG A 122 0.90 -4.08 9.04
N GLN A 123 -0.17 -3.55 8.48
CA GLN A 123 -0.11 -2.46 7.52
C GLN A 123 -1.13 -1.41 7.91
N GLU A 124 -0.75 -0.13 7.88
CA GLU A 124 -1.65 0.97 8.18
C GLU A 124 -1.54 2.08 7.15
N VAL A 125 -2.66 2.70 6.86
CA VAL A 125 -2.76 3.86 5.97
C VAL A 125 -3.49 4.97 6.74
N MET A 126 -2.81 6.10 6.92
CA MET A 126 -3.40 7.30 7.51
C MET A 126 -3.94 8.18 6.40
N ILE A 127 -5.22 8.49 6.49
CA ILE A 127 -5.95 9.28 5.49
C ILE A 127 -6.52 10.51 6.16
N LYS A 128 -6.26 11.68 5.60
CA LYS A 128 -6.92 12.92 5.99
C LYS A 128 -8.09 13.17 5.05
N PRO A 129 -9.34 13.12 5.54
CA PRO A 129 -10.50 13.55 4.77
C PRO A 129 -10.34 15.01 4.35
N ASP A 130 -10.58 15.31 3.09
CA ASP A 130 -10.54 16.66 2.54
C ASP A 130 -11.77 16.87 1.66
N GLY A 131 -12.32 18.07 1.61
CA GLY A 131 -13.50 18.39 0.81
C GLY A 131 -13.35 18.10 -0.69
N ASP A 132 -12.11 18.11 -1.18
CA ASP A 132 -11.75 17.81 -2.58
C ASP A 132 -11.38 16.32 -2.80
N GLY A 133 -11.44 15.50 -1.75
CA GLY A 133 -11.10 14.06 -1.77
C GLY A 133 -10.16 13.66 -0.63
N ASP A 134 -10.11 12.37 -0.36
CA ASP A 134 -9.29 11.82 0.72
C ASP A 134 -7.80 11.85 0.35
N LYS A 135 -6.95 12.35 1.26
CA LYS A 135 -5.49 12.46 1.07
C LYS A 135 -4.76 11.49 1.98
N VAL A 136 -4.02 10.55 1.40
CA VAL A 136 -3.09 9.71 2.16
C VAL A 136 -1.99 10.58 2.74
N GLN A 137 -1.77 10.44 4.06
CA GLN A 137 -0.73 11.17 4.80
C GLN A 137 0.51 10.32 5.02
N SER A 138 0.30 9.07 5.46
CA SER A 138 1.41 8.16 5.71
C SER A 138 0.98 6.70 5.57
N ILE A 139 1.98 5.85 5.38
CA ILE A 139 1.83 4.40 5.33
C ILE A 139 2.86 3.79 6.28
N PHE A 140 2.40 2.87 7.12
CA PHE A 140 3.22 2.09 8.03
C PHE A 140 3.09 0.61 7.65
N ILE A 141 4.22 -0.10 7.57
CA ILE A 141 4.23 -1.53 7.27
C ILE A 141 5.21 -2.23 8.21
N ASN A 142 4.74 -3.29 8.83
CA ASN A 142 5.55 -4.16 9.67
C ASN A 142 5.69 -5.51 8.97
N ARG A 143 6.93 -5.89 8.64
CA ARG A 143 7.26 -7.07 7.84
C ARG A 143 8.26 -7.94 8.58
N ILE A 144 7.99 -9.24 8.65
CA ILE A 144 8.87 -10.23 9.28
C ILE A 144 9.20 -11.32 8.28
N SER A 145 10.49 -11.63 8.15
CA SER A 145 10.99 -12.75 7.35
C SER A 145 11.82 -13.66 8.23
N ASN A 146 11.37 -14.90 8.40
CA ASN A 146 12.04 -15.92 9.20
C ASN A 146 12.69 -16.96 8.28
N SER A 147 13.93 -17.34 8.62
CA SER A 147 14.64 -18.38 7.93
C SER A 147 15.46 -19.23 8.94
N LYS A 148 16.02 -20.35 8.47
CA LYS A 148 16.97 -21.15 9.28
C LYS A 148 18.24 -20.36 9.66
N LYS A 149 18.53 -19.25 8.96
CA LYS A 149 19.71 -18.42 9.18
C LYS A 149 19.46 -17.26 10.16
N GLY A 150 18.22 -17.06 10.60
CA GLY A 150 17.82 -15.98 11.48
C GLY A 150 16.53 -15.32 11.05
N SER A 151 16.14 -14.26 11.75
CA SER A 151 14.97 -13.43 11.46
C SER A 151 15.37 -12.02 11.06
N ILE A 152 14.61 -11.45 10.15
CA ILE A 152 14.72 -10.05 9.75
C ILE A 152 13.36 -9.42 9.97
N HIS A 153 13.31 -8.37 10.77
CA HIS A 153 12.13 -7.58 11.02
C HIS A 153 12.35 -6.19 10.43
N LYS A 154 11.48 -5.77 9.50
CA LYS A 154 11.52 -4.45 8.88
C LYS A 154 10.30 -3.64 9.27
N ILE A 155 10.55 -2.43 9.75
CA ILE A 155 9.54 -1.41 10.00
C ILE A 155 9.70 -0.36 8.91
N LEU A 156 8.70 -0.23 8.05
CA LEU A 156 8.70 0.68 6.92
C LEU A 156 7.69 1.80 7.19
N PHE A 157 8.12 3.03 7.10
CA PHE A 157 7.27 4.21 7.26
C PHE A 157 7.45 5.14 6.06
N TRP A 158 6.37 5.44 5.36
CA TRP A 158 6.32 6.37 4.23
C TRP A 158 5.48 7.58 4.62
N GLU A 159 6.03 8.77 4.60
CA GLU A 159 5.32 10.03 4.73
C GLU A 159 5.19 10.66 3.35
N VAL A 160 3.95 10.81 2.89
CA VAL A 160 3.64 11.22 1.51
C VAL A 160 4.26 12.57 1.20
N ASP A 161 4.91 12.67 0.04
CA ASP A 161 5.59 13.84 -0.50
C ASP A 161 6.73 14.41 0.35
N LYS A 162 7.26 13.64 1.35
CA LYS A 162 8.29 14.14 2.26
C LYS A 162 9.50 13.22 2.41
N GLN A 163 9.26 12.02 2.91
CA GLN A 163 10.34 11.11 3.32
C GLN A 163 9.85 9.66 3.44
N PHE A 164 10.79 8.76 3.52
CA PHE A 164 10.53 7.44 4.08
C PHE A 164 11.63 7.01 5.07
N LYS A 165 11.28 6.10 5.95
CA LYS A 165 12.16 5.47 6.93
C LYS A 165 12.05 3.96 6.84
N ILE A 166 13.18 3.27 6.93
CA ILE A 166 13.29 1.82 7.03
C ILE A 166 14.11 1.51 8.28
N VAL A 167 13.52 0.80 9.24
CA VAL A 167 14.25 0.22 10.37
C VAL A 167 14.35 -1.28 10.13
N THR A 168 15.58 -1.81 10.10
CA THR A 168 15.85 -3.23 9.94
C THR A 168 16.48 -3.78 11.22
N LEU A 169 15.79 -4.74 11.85
CA LEU A 169 16.30 -5.50 12.97
C LEU A 169 16.69 -6.90 12.45
N THR A 170 17.95 -7.26 12.63
CA THR A 170 18.47 -8.54 12.17
C THR A 170 18.93 -9.35 13.37
N GLN A 171 18.28 -10.49 13.60
CA GLN A 171 18.62 -11.45 14.62
C GLN A 171 19.19 -12.72 13.98
N LEU A 172 20.49 -12.93 14.15
CA LEU A 172 21.18 -14.17 13.75
C LEU A 172 21.32 -15.10 14.97
N PRO A 173 21.42 -16.42 14.75
CA PRO A 173 21.69 -17.35 15.84
C PRO A 173 22.98 -16.97 16.56
N ASP A 174 22.94 -17.00 17.89
CA ASP A 174 24.10 -16.77 18.79
C ASP A 174 24.80 -15.39 18.59
N GLN A 175 24.10 -14.41 18.01
CA GLN A 175 24.62 -13.06 17.85
C GLN A 175 23.64 -12.04 18.47
N PRO A 176 24.15 -10.90 18.97
CA PRO A 176 23.28 -9.81 19.38
C PRO A 176 22.46 -9.29 18.18
N GLU A 177 21.26 -8.81 18.45
CA GLU A 177 20.44 -8.14 17.45
C GLU A 177 21.17 -6.91 16.90
N LYS A 178 21.13 -6.73 15.57
CA LYS A 178 21.67 -5.54 14.89
C LYS A 178 20.54 -4.70 14.38
N THR A 179 20.64 -3.40 14.62
CA THR A 179 19.69 -2.40 14.12
C THR A 179 20.33 -1.50 13.08
N GLU A 180 19.66 -1.36 11.93
CA GLU A 180 19.98 -0.36 10.92
C GLU A 180 18.74 0.50 10.66
N THR A 181 18.94 1.82 10.59
CA THR A 181 17.91 2.77 10.19
C THR A 181 18.36 3.50 8.94
N VAL A 182 17.51 3.54 7.93
CA VAL A 182 17.68 4.31 6.70
C VAL A 182 16.56 5.32 6.61
N ASP A 183 16.90 6.62 6.64
CA ASP A 183 15.99 7.73 6.35
C ASP A 183 16.29 8.27 4.96
N VAL A 184 15.29 8.41 4.10
CA VAL A 184 15.42 9.07 2.78
C VAL A 184 14.46 10.23 2.72
N ILE A 185 14.99 11.43 2.53
CA ILE A 185 14.27 12.71 2.65
C ILE A 185 14.38 13.46 1.32
N TRP A 186 13.25 13.91 0.76
CA TRP A 186 13.24 14.71 -0.48
C TRP A 186 12.45 16.02 -0.36
N ASN A 187 11.58 16.19 0.63
CA ASN A 187 10.79 17.40 0.79
C ASN A 187 10.46 17.73 2.27
N ASN A 188 11.23 17.22 3.21
CA ASN A 188 11.04 17.47 4.66
C ASN A 188 12.40 17.86 5.30
N PHE A 189 13.01 18.94 4.79
CA PHE A 189 14.26 19.42 5.34
C PHE A 189 13.98 20.25 6.60
N PRO A 190 14.73 20.05 7.70
CA PRO A 190 14.68 20.96 8.84
C PRO A 190 15.08 22.35 8.37
N SER A 191 14.29 23.36 8.76
CA SER A 191 14.52 24.78 8.55
C SER A 191 15.65 25.30 9.45
#